data_314ba2a8f185d7da3abbac51a6eb97a8
#
_entry.id   314ba2a8f185d7da3abbac51a6eb97a8
#
_cell.length_a   1.000
_cell.length_b   1.000
_cell.length_c   1.000
_cell.angle_alpha   90.00
_cell.angle_beta   90.00
_cell.angle_gamma   90.00
#
_symmetry.space_group_name_H-M   'P 1'
#
loop_
_entity.id
_entity.type
_entity.pdbx_description
1 polymer ?
#
loop_
_entity_poly.entity_id
_entity_poly.type
_entity_poly.pdbx_seq_one_letter_code
_entity_poly.pdbx_strand_id
1 'polypeptide(L)'
;MRIVPVTTGTSTVEKQNGLQSQAMFKGTVVPLFFEDIQIRNTPQTHLCRKHWRLGQGRVRMHGILLIVDEVQAGMGRTGKLFAYQLSDIEPDIMTLGKGIGGGVPLAALLCTEACAVFEPGDQGGTYNGNPLMTTVGVAVLEELLKPGFLPLVLDKDAYLREGLLKLSEKYGLEGERGEGSLRALKLGAPIGGKIVEIARDLEPQGLLLNSPRPDLPRFMPALNVIRDEIDQMLESRSKALLCAS
;
A
#
# COMPACT_ATOMS: atom_id res chain seq x y z
N MET A 1 13.78 -4.82 15.98
CA MET A 1 12.89 -5.65 15.15
C MET A 1 13.75 -6.65 14.40
N ARG A 2 13.49 -7.96 14.54
CA ARG A 2 14.19 -8.99 13.77
C ARG A 2 13.52 -9.21 12.43
N ILE A 3 14.32 -9.44 11.37
CA ILE A 3 13.80 -9.81 10.05
C ILE A 3 13.77 -11.33 9.98
N VAL A 4 12.59 -11.89 9.76
CA VAL A 4 12.41 -13.30 9.44
C VAL A 4 12.16 -13.39 7.92
N PRO A 5 13.11 -13.92 7.13
CA PRO A 5 12.92 -14.02 5.69
C PRO A 5 11.79 -15.01 5.37
N VAL A 6 10.76 -14.53 4.72
CA VAL A 6 9.69 -15.35 4.18
C VAL A 6 9.61 -15.09 2.68
N THR A 7 10.04 -16.05 1.88
CA THR A 7 9.81 -15.99 0.44
C THR A 7 8.53 -16.75 0.11
N THR A 8 7.57 -16.09 -0.46
CA THR A 8 6.32 -16.70 -0.87
C THR A 8 6.36 -17.05 -2.35
N GLY A 9 6.12 -18.30 -2.65
CA GLY A 9 5.55 -18.67 -3.95
C GLY A 9 4.12 -18.13 -4.04
N THR A 10 3.76 -17.69 -5.20
CA THR A 10 2.51 -17.07 -5.63
C THR A 10 1.21 -17.60 -4.99
N SER A 11 0.36 -16.65 -4.58
CA SER A 11 -1.11 -16.68 -4.78
C SER A 11 -2.01 -17.62 -4.00
N THR A 12 -1.80 -17.86 -2.72
CA THR A 12 -2.86 -18.53 -1.93
C THR A 12 -3.00 -18.01 -0.48
N VAL A 13 -2.41 -16.89 -0.19
CA VAL A 13 -2.38 -16.31 1.18
C VAL A 13 -3.75 -15.81 1.64
N GLU A 14 -4.63 -15.42 0.71
CA GLU A 14 -5.93 -14.84 1.08
C GLU A 14 -6.94 -15.79 1.73
N LYS A 15 -6.84 -17.10 1.52
CA LYS A 15 -7.79 -18.07 2.08
C LYS A 15 -7.25 -18.93 3.22
N GLN A 16 -5.94 -18.99 3.45
CA GLN A 16 -5.35 -19.77 4.54
C GLN A 16 -5.05 -18.96 5.81
N ASN A 17 -5.14 -17.62 5.74
CA ASN A 17 -4.74 -16.72 6.82
C ASN A 17 -5.58 -16.81 8.11
N GLY A 18 -6.78 -17.37 8.06
CA GLY A 18 -7.63 -17.48 9.26
C GLY A 18 -7.23 -18.60 10.21
N LEU A 19 -6.66 -19.68 9.71
CA LEU A 19 -6.41 -20.89 10.52
C LEU A 19 -4.93 -21.10 10.86
N GLN A 20 -4.00 -20.76 9.98
CA GLN A 20 -2.57 -20.96 10.28
C GLN A 20 -1.97 -19.89 11.18
N SER A 21 -2.46 -18.65 11.13
CA SER A 21 -2.01 -17.59 12.05
C SER A 21 -2.44 -17.85 13.49
N GLN A 22 -3.57 -18.52 13.72
CA GLN A 22 -4.04 -18.89 15.07
C GLN A 22 -3.21 -20.01 15.70
N ALA A 23 -2.57 -20.87 14.91
CA ALA A 23 -1.76 -21.97 15.43
C ALA A 23 -0.35 -21.55 15.86
N MET A 24 0.15 -20.41 15.36
CA MET A 24 1.50 -19.91 15.66
C MET A 24 1.61 -19.02 16.89
N PHE A 25 0.51 -18.47 17.37
CA PHE A 25 0.52 -17.55 18.51
C PHE A 25 -0.36 -18.06 19.64
N LYS A 26 0.22 -18.19 20.84
CA LYS A 26 -0.54 -18.42 22.08
C LYS A 26 -1.26 -17.13 22.47
N GLY A 27 -2.22 -16.66 21.68
CA GLY A 27 -2.96 -15.43 21.96
C GLY A 27 -3.98 -15.11 20.88
N THR A 28 -4.86 -14.17 21.16
CA THR A 28 -5.84 -13.67 20.19
C THR A 28 -5.13 -12.74 19.20
N VAL A 29 -5.20 -13.06 17.92
CA VAL A 29 -4.65 -12.23 16.84
C VAL A 29 -5.78 -11.43 16.21
N VAL A 30 -5.66 -10.12 16.19
CA VAL A 30 -6.55 -9.23 15.43
C VAL A 30 -5.77 -8.67 14.26
N PRO A 31 -5.98 -9.19 13.04
CA PRO A 31 -5.35 -8.60 11.87
C PRO A 31 -5.97 -7.24 11.58
N LEU A 32 -5.13 -6.20 11.54
CA LEU A 32 -5.53 -4.87 11.10
C LEU A 32 -4.91 -4.64 9.72
N PHE A 33 -5.75 -4.64 8.68
CA PHE A 33 -5.35 -4.35 7.32
C PHE A 33 -5.40 -2.85 7.07
N PHE A 34 -4.27 -2.24 6.76
CA PHE A 34 -4.19 -0.80 6.43
C PHE A 34 -5.03 -0.46 5.20
N GLU A 35 -5.13 -1.35 4.23
CA GLU A 35 -5.99 -1.21 3.05
C GLU A 35 -7.46 -1.07 3.41
N ASP A 36 -7.96 -1.86 4.33
CA ASP A 36 -9.36 -1.82 4.76
C ASP A 36 -9.72 -0.49 5.44
N ILE A 37 -8.79 0.12 6.14
CA ILE A 37 -8.99 1.40 6.84
C ILE A 37 -8.94 2.58 5.89
N GLN A 38 -8.07 2.57 4.89
CA GLN A 38 -7.99 3.64 3.88
C GLN A 38 -9.11 3.56 2.84
N ILE A 39 -9.63 2.36 2.56
CA ILE A 39 -10.61 2.10 1.50
C ILE A 39 -12.05 2.18 2.01
N ARG A 40 -12.32 1.94 3.28
CA ARG A 40 -13.68 2.00 3.86
C ARG A 40 -13.97 3.34 4.55
N ASN A 41 -14.57 4.25 3.81
CA ASN A 41 -15.48 5.29 4.31
C ASN A 41 -15.02 6.34 5.33
N THR A 42 -13.91 7.05 5.16
CA THR A 42 -13.84 8.35 5.84
C THR A 42 -13.17 9.43 4.98
N PRO A 43 -13.77 10.62 4.88
CA PRO A 43 -13.16 11.77 4.23
C PRO A 43 -11.99 12.39 5.02
N GLN A 44 -11.58 11.77 6.14
CA GLN A 44 -10.67 12.40 7.09
C GLN A 44 -9.55 11.43 7.51
N THR A 45 -8.38 11.60 6.92
CA THR A 45 -7.13 10.94 7.33
C THR A 45 -6.84 11.05 8.84
N HIS A 46 -7.29 12.13 9.49
CA HIS A 46 -7.16 12.33 10.94
C HIS A 46 -7.98 11.33 11.79
N LEU A 47 -9.12 10.87 11.32
CA LEU A 47 -9.95 9.89 12.03
C LEU A 47 -9.29 8.50 12.03
N CYS A 48 -8.66 8.10 10.93
CA CYS A 48 -7.91 6.85 10.86
C CYS A 48 -6.75 6.82 11.88
N ARG A 49 -5.93 7.86 11.95
CA ARG A 49 -4.80 7.95 12.90
C ARG A 49 -5.26 7.84 14.35
N LYS A 50 -6.36 8.51 14.71
CA LYS A 50 -6.94 8.45 16.06
C LYS A 50 -7.47 7.06 16.39
N HIS A 51 -8.14 6.40 15.46
CA HIS A 51 -8.65 5.02 15.64
C HIS A 51 -7.52 4.00 15.82
N TRP A 52 -6.41 4.16 15.10
CA TRP A 52 -5.24 3.31 15.22
C TRP A 52 -4.61 3.41 16.61
N ARG A 53 -4.39 4.62 17.13
CA ARG A 53 -3.88 4.84 18.48
C ARG A 53 -4.80 4.26 19.55
N LEU A 54 -6.11 4.48 19.41
CA LEU A 54 -7.10 3.88 20.33
C LEU A 54 -7.13 2.36 20.22
N GLY A 55 -6.99 1.82 19.01
CA GLY A 55 -6.92 0.39 18.75
C GLY A 55 -5.69 -0.23 19.43
N GLN A 56 -4.50 0.33 19.24
CA GLN A 56 -3.27 -0.15 19.87
C GLN A 56 -3.37 -0.16 21.41
N GLY A 57 -3.88 0.91 22.01
CA GLY A 57 -4.07 0.96 23.45
C GLY A 57 -4.97 -0.18 23.96
N ARG A 58 -6.06 -0.45 23.25
CA ARG A 58 -7.00 -1.55 23.59
C ARG A 58 -6.36 -2.94 23.43
N VAL A 59 -5.70 -3.21 22.30
CA VAL A 59 -5.09 -4.52 22.06
C VAL A 59 -3.97 -4.80 23.07
N ARG A 60 -3.14 -3.81 23.41
CA ARG A 60 -2.09 -3.95 24.42
C ARG A 60 -2.64 -4.23 25.82
N MET A 61 -3.73 -3.57 26.24
CA MET A 61 -4.38 -3.82 27.53
C MET A 61 -4.91 -5.26 27.65
N HIS A 62 -5.20 -5.92 26.54
CA HIS A 62 -5.72 -7.28 26.51
C HIS A 62 -4.66 -8.34 26.13
N GLY A 63 -3.38 -7.96 26.02
CA GLY A 63 -2.31 -8.86 25.61
C GLY A 63 -2.47 -9.39 24.18
N ILE A 64 -3.12 -8.61 23.30
CA ILE A 64 -3.36 -8.97 21.89
C ILE A 64 -2.24 -8.37 21.04
N LEU A 65 -1.68 -9.18 20.11
CA LEU A 65 -0.64 -8.74 19.19
C LEU A 65 -1.23 -7.87 18.07
N LEU A 66 -0.52 -6.77 17.78
CA LEU A 66 -0.83 -5.88 16.66
C LEU A 66 -0.01 -6.30 15.43
N ILE A 67 -0.69 -6.82 14.42
CA ILE A 67 -0.10 -7.18 13.13
C ILE A 67 -0.49 -6.13 12.09
N VAL A 68 0.49 -5.54 11.41
CA VAL A 68 0.28 -4.53 10.36
C VAL A 68 0.71 -5.10 9.02
N ASP A 69 -0.21 -5.08 8.05
CA ASP A 69 0.09 -5.45 6.67
C ASP A 69 0.55 -4.21 5.89
N GLU A 70 1.86 -4.17 5.61
CA GLU A 70 2.53 -3.12 4.84
C GLU A 70 2.89 -3.58 3.41
N VAL A 71 2.30 -4.69 2.96
CA VAL A 71 2.59 -5.25 1.62
C VAL A 71 2.31 -4.25 0.50
N GLN A 72 1.31 -3.39 0.64
CA GLN A 72 0.97 -2.37 -0.35
C GLN A 72 1.30 -0.96 0.11
N ALA A 73 1.13 -0.64 1.38
CA ALA A 73 1.28 0.71 1.92
C ALA A 73 2.73 1.04 2.33
N GLY A 74 3.54 0.03 2.58
CA GLY A 74 4.94 0.17 2.97
C GLY A 74 5.87 0.58 1.83
N MET A 75 7.16 0.51 2.10
CA MET A 75 8.24 0.77 1.13
C MET A 75 8.13 2.16 0.48
N GLY A 76 7.92 3.19 1.30
CA GLY A 76 7.92 4.58 0.83
C GLY A 76 6.60 5.06 0.23
N ARG A 77 5.61 4.19 -0.01
CA ARG A 77 4.39 4.50 -0.75
C ARG A 77 3.58 5.65 -0.16
N THR A 78 3.58 5.81 1.16
CA THR A 78 2.87 6.87 1.89
C THR A 78 3.74 8.09 2.21
N GLY A 79 4.97 8.15 1.66
CA GLY A 79 5.95 9.19 2.00
C GLY A 79 6.70 8.97 3.32
N LYS A 80 6.37 7.90 4.03
CA LYS A 80 7.15 7.33 5.13
C LYS A 80 7.67 5.96 4.68
N LEU A 81 8.75 5.46 5.28
CA LEU A 81 9.25 4.13 4.91
C LEU A 81 8.17 3.08 5.11
N PHE A 82 7.44 3.16 6.22
CA PHE A 82 6.27 2.33 6.53
C PHE A 82 5.07 3.20 6.90
N ALA A 83 3.89 2.80 6.46
CA ALA A 83 2.66 3.57 6.65
C ALA A 83 2.26 3.69 8.12
N TYR A 84 2.54 2.68 8.97
CA TYR A 84 2.24 2.74 10.40
C TYR A 84 2.88 3.96 11.09
N GLN A 85 4.02 4.45 10.57
CA GLN A 85 4.72 5.63 11.10
C GLN A 85 3.88 6.93 11.01
N LEU A 86 2.82 6.94 10.18
CA LEU A 86 1.88 8.06 10.13
C LEU A 86 0.97 8.12 11.35
N SER A 87 0.86 7.06 12.12
CA SER A 87 -0.10 6.90 13.22
C SER A 87 0.55 6.83 14.59
N ASP A 88 1.87 6.95 14.67
CA ASP A 88 2.67 6.84 15.92
C ASP A 88 2.34 5.56 16.71
N ILE A 89 2.09 4.46 16.01
CA ILE A 89 1.92 3.13 16.58
C ILE A 89 3.20 2.31 16.40
N GLU A 90 3.38 1.29 17.21
CA GLU A 90 4.44 0.29 17.05
C GLU A 90 3.81 -1.08 16.92
N PRO A 91 3.84 -1.70 15.74
CA PRO A 91 3.32 -3.04 15.55
C PRO A 91 4.22 -4.09 16.21
N ASP A 92 3.61 -5.17 16.67
CA ASP A 92 4.34 -6.34 17.15
C ASP A 92 4.88 -7.15 15.98
N ILE A 93 4.12 -7.21 14.87
CA ILE A 93 4.48 -7.90 13.64
C ILE A 93 4.11 -7.02 12.45
N MET A 94 4.94 -7.05 11.40
CA MET A 94 4.70 -6.34 10.15
C MET A 94 5.06 -7.22 8.97
N THR A 95 4.19 -7.24 7.95
CA THR A 95 4.44 -7.95 6.69
C THR A 95 4.83 -6.98 5.58
N LEU A 96 5.81 -7.35 4.77
CA LEU A 96 6.28 -6.62 3.59
C LEU A 96 6.21 -7.49 2.34
N GLY A 97 5.94 -6.86 1.21
CA GLY A 97 5.93 -7.51 -0.10
C GLY A 97 5.96 -6.46 -1.20
N LYS A 98 5.60 -6.84 -2.41
CA LYS A 98 5.50 -5.93 -3.57
C LYS A 98 6.72 -5.01 -3.70
N GLY A 99 6.65 -3.79 -3.16
CA GLY A 99 7.68 -2.76 -3.28
C GLY A 99 9.06 -3.17 -2.78
N ILE A 100 9.15 -4.05 -1.76
CA ILE A 100 10.45 -4.52 -1.25
C ILE A 100 11.24 -5.30 -2.31
N GLY A 101 10.55 -5.97 -3.23
CA GLY A 101 11.20 -6.76 -4.27
C GLY A 101 11.65 -5.94 -5.48
N GLY A 102 11.16 -4.71 -5.68
CA GLY A 102 11.56 -3.90 -6.84
C GLY A 102 11.29 -4.57 -8.20
N GLY A 103 10.37 -5.54 -8.25
CA GLY A 103 10.04 -6.32 -9.45
C GLY A 103 10.37 -7.81 -9.35
N VAL A 104 11.19 -8.23 -8.37
CA VAL A 104 11.44 -9.65 -8.11
C VAL A 104 10.54 -10.18 -6.96
N PRO A 105 10.27 -11.49 -6.91
CA PRO A 105 9.46 -12.08 -5.85
C PRO A 105 10.23 -12.09 -4.52
N LEU A 106 9.94 -11.09 -3.68
CA LEU A 106 10.49 -10.95 -2.33
C LEU A 106 9.39 -10.52 -1.37
N ALA A 107 9.36 -11.14 -0.21
CA ALA A 107 8.55 -10.75 0.93
C ALA A 107 9.37 -10.85 2.22
N ALA A 108 8.97 -10.11 3.24
CA ALA A 108 9.58 -10.18 4.56
C ALA A 108 8.51 -10.07 5.64
N LEU A 109 8.77 -10.73 6.76
CA LEU A 109 8.04 -10.56 8.00
C LEU A 109 9.00 -10.02 9.05
N LEU A 110 8.62 -8.90 9.66
CA LEU A 110 9.36 -8.28 10.75
C LEU A 110 8.56 -8.44 12.04
N CYS A 111 9.23 -8.71 13.14
CA CYS A 111 8.57 -8.79 14.44
C CYS A 111 9.44 -8.20 15.54
N THR A 112 8.83 -7.90 16.68
CA THR A 112 9.53 -7.59 17.91
C THR A 112 10.24 -8.83 18.45
N GLU A 113 11.21 -8.66 19.36
CA GLU A 113 11.90 -9.79 19.97
C GLU A 113 10.93 -10.73 20.73
N ALA A 114 9.91 -10.18 21.38
CA ALA A 114 8.89 -10.95 22.07
C ALA A 114 8.06 -11.86 21.15
N CYS A 115 7.98 -11.52 19.85
CA CYS A 115 7.26 -12.28 18.83
C CYS A 115 8.18 -13.17 17.98
N ALA A 116 9.49 -13.17 18.24
CA ALA A 116 10.47 -13.96 17.50
C ALA A 116 10.53 -15.39 18.05
N VAL A 117 9.48 -16.16 17.79
CA VAL A 117 9.27 -17.50 18.37
C VAL A 117 9.66 -18.65 17.45
N PHE A 118 10.10 -18.35 16.23
CA PHE A 118 10.54 -19.38 15.29
C PHE A 118 11.89 -19.99 15.69
N GLU A 119 11.93 -21.31 15.69
CA GLU A 119 13.15 -22.09 15.88
C GLU A 119 13.65 -22.67 14.55
N PRO A 120 14.91 -23.11 14.47
CA PRO A 120 15.42 -23.80 13.30
C PRO A 120 14.58 -25.04 12.97
N GLY A 121 14.01 -25.04 11.76
CA GLY A 121 13.13 -26.10 11.28
C GLY A 121 11.62 -25.76 11.26
N ASP A 122 11.18 -24.70 11.93
CA ASP A 122 9.77 -24.29 11.93
C ASP A 122 9.32 -23.73 10.57
N GLN A 123 10.23 -23.11 9.87
CA GLN A 123 9.99 -22.48 8.57
C GLN A 123 11.05 -22.92 7.57
N GLY A 124 10.62 -23.42 6.42
CA GLY A 124 11.50 -23.83 5.35
C GLY A 124 10.91 -23.56 3.96
N GLY A 125 11.78 -23.34 3.00
CA GLY A 125 11.41 -23.22 1.59
C GLY A 125 12.66 -23.10 0.73
N THR A 126 12.68 -23.79 -0.41
CA THR A 126 13.84 -23.88 -1.31
C THR A 126 14.41 -22.51 -1.69
N TYR A 127 13.53 -21.50 -1.83
CA TYR A 127 13.91 -20.16 -2.29
C TYR A 127 13.95 -19.12 -1.17
N ASN A 128 13.72 -19.52 0.08
CA ASN A 128 13.73 -18.60 1.22
C ASN A 128 15.12 -18.01 1.42
N GLY A 129 15.19 -16.69 1.56
CA GLY A 129 16.45 -16.00 1.74
C GLY A 129 17.40 -16.07 0.53
N ASN A 130 16.88 -16.32 -0.67
CA ASN A 130 17.67 -16.36 -1.89
C ASN A 130 18.55 -15.11 -2.04
N PRO A 131 19.89 -15.27 -2.19
CA PRO A 131 20.82 -14.13 -2.20
C PRO A 131 20.54 -13.10 -3.28
N LEU A 132 20.09 -13.53 -4.47
CA LEU A 132 19.77 -12.61 -5.57
C LEU A 132 18.59 -11.71 -5.17
N MET A 133 17.50 -12.29 -4.67
CA MET A 133 16.29 -11.56 -4.32
C MET A 133 16.51 -10.64 -3.11
N THR A 134 17.25 -11.10 -2.11
CA THR A 134 17.55 -10.28 -0.94
C THR A 134 18.50 -9.12 -1.27
N THR A 135 19.45 -9.32 -2.19
CA THR A 135 20.31 -8.23 -2.69
C THR A 135 19.50 -7.15 -3.40
N VAL A 136 18.49 -7.52 -4.20
CA VAL A 136 17.56 -6.55 -4.81
C VAL A 136 16.81 -5.80 -3.72
N GLY A 137 16.31 -6.48 -2.69
CA GLY A 137 15.63 -5.84 -1.57
C GLY A 137 16.52 -4.83 -0.82
N VAL A 138 17.79 -5.14 -0.64
CA VAL A 138 18.78 -4.21 -0.06
C VAL A 138 18.95 -2.98 -0.95
N ALA A 139 19.13 -3.17 -2.26
CA ALA A 139 19.27 -2.06 -3.20
C ALA A 139 18.02 -1.14 -3.23
N VAL A 140 16.82 -1.72 -3.15
CA VAL A 140 15.58 -0.95 -3.04
C VAL A 140 15.55 -0.13 -1.75
N LEU A 141 15.92 -0.72 -0.61
CA LEU A 141 15.98 -0.01 0.66
C LEU A 141 17.02 1.10 0.66
N GLU A 142 18.19 0.86 0.10
CA GLU A 142 19.25 1.87 -0.05
C GLU A 142 18.76 3.06 -0.87
N GLU A 143 18.00 2.82 -1.97
CA GLU A 143 17.42 3.88 -2.77
C GLU A 143 16.38 4.69 -1.98
N LEU A 144 15.46 4.03 -1.30
CA LEU A 144 14.41 4.68 -0.49
C LEU A 144 14.97 5.49 0.69
N LEU A 145 16.10 5.05 1.24
CA LEU A 145 16.74 5.68 2.40
C LEU A 145 17.71 6.82 2.00
N LYS A 146 17.93 7.06 0.71
CA LYS A 146 18.73 8.21 0.28
C LYS A 146 18.14 9.51 0.83
N PRO A 147 18.99 10.43 1.33
CA PRO A 147 18.55 11.73 1.77
C PRO A 147 17.70 12.44 0.70
N GLY A 148 16.51 12.87 1.06
CA GLY A 148 15.61 13.57 0.15
C GLY A 148 14.64 12.70 -0.66
N PHE A 149 14.83 11.38 -0.77
CA PHE A 149 13.95 10.53 -1.58
C PHE A 149 12.49 10.56 -1.08
N LEU A 150 12.24 10.23 0.19
CA LEU A 150 10.87 10.23 0.75
C LEU A 150 10.23 11.63 0.76
N PRO A 151 10.93 12.73 1.06
CA PRO A 151 10.42 14.08 0.85
C PRO A 151 10.00 14.36 -0.60
N LEU A 152 10.76 13.89 -1.61
CA LEU A 152 10.36 14.01 -3.02
C LEU A 152 9.08 13.23 -3.33
N VAL A 153 8.88 12.06 -2.73
CA VAL A 153 7.62 11.31 -2.87
C VAL A 153 6.44 12.13 -2.37
N LEU A 154 6.58 12.81 -1.21
CA LEU A 154 5.54 13.68 -0.65
C LEU A 154 5.26 14.90 -1.53
N ASP A 155 6.30 15.52 -2.12
CA ASP A 155 6.12 16.63 -3.06
C ASP A 155 5.30 16.20 -4.30
N LYS A 156 5.66 15.05 -4.89
CA LYS A 156 4.92 14.49 -6.04
C LYS A 156 3.50 14.09 -5.67
N ASP A 157 3.31 13.55 -4.47
CA ASP A 157 2.00 13.22 -3.96
C ASP A 157 1.10 14.46 -3.83
N ALA A 158 1.61 15.53 -3.25
CA ALA A 158 0.88 16.79 -3.13
C ALA A 158 0.46 17.32 -4.50
N TYR A 159 1.36 17.26 -5.48
CA TYR A 159 1.10 17.66 -6.86
C TYR A 159 0.02 16.79 -7.52
N LEU A 160 0.14 15.46 -7.40
CA LEU A 160 -0.87 14.52 -7.91
C LEU A 160 -2.24 14.76 -7.28
N ARG A 161 -2.27 14.95 -5.96
CA ARG A 161 -3.49 15.24 -5.21
C ARG A 161 -4.20 16.48 -5.72
N GLU A 162 -3.46 17.57 -5.90
CA GLU A 162 -4.01 18.82 -6.42
C GLU A 162 -4.62 18.62 -7.82
N GLY A 163 -3.92 17.90 -8.71
CA GLY A 163 -4.42 17.56 -10.04
C GLY A 163 -5.71 16.74 -9.99
N LEU A 164 -5.78 15.73 -9.12
CA LEU A 164 -6.98 14.91 -8.95
C LEU A 164 -8.16 15.70 -8.38
N LEU A 165 -7.92 16.64 -7.46
CA LEU A 165 -8.97 17.53 -6.95
C LEU A 165 -9.52 18.44 -8.05
N LYS A 166 -8.66 19.04 -8.86
CA LYS A 166 -9.08 19.84 -10.02
C LYS A 166 -9.92 19.03 -11.01
N LEU A 167 -9.54 17.77 -11.27
CA LEU A 167 -10.36 16.89 -12.09
C LEU A 167 -11.72 16.58 -11.43
N SER A 168 -11.72 16.35 -10.12
CA SER A 168 -12.96 16.10 -9.38
C SER A 168 -13.92 17.28 -9.47
N GLU A 169 -13.45 18.49 -9.27
CA GLU A 169 -14.25 19.72 -9.41
C GLU A 169 -14.77 19.89 -10.84
N LYS A 170 -13.87 19.75 -11.83
CA LYS A 170 -14.22 19.92 -13.24
C LYS A 170 -15.32 18.99 -13.73
N TYR A 171 -15.36 17.77 -13.22
CA TYR A 171 -16.31 16.73 -13.66
C TYR A 171 -17.41 16.43 -12.64
N GLY A 172 -17.54 17.22 -11.57
CA GLY A 172 -18.56 17.03 -10.55
C GLY A 172 -18.49 15.69 -9.81
N LEU A 173 -17.25 15.19 -9.58
CA LEU A 173 -17.01 13.91 -8.91
C LEU A 173 -17.06 14.07 -7.38
N GLU A 174 -17.07 12.96 -6.65
CA GLU A 174 -17.18 12.96 -5.18
C GLU A 174 -15.86 13.24 -4.44
N GLY A 175 -14.80 13.63 -5.13
CA GLY A 175 -13.52 13.98 -4.56
C GLY A 175 -12.44 12.91 -4.77
N GLU A 176 -11.29 13.12 -4.15
CA GLU A 176 -10.18 12.20 -4.11
C GLU A 176 -9.98 11.66 -2.69
N ARG A 177 -9.26 10.56 -2.57
CA ARG A 177 -8.79 10.03 -1.29
C ARG A 177 -7.49 9.26 -1.45
N GLY A 178 -6.75 9.17 -0.37
CA GLY A 178 -5.50 8.41 -0.30
C GLY A 178 -4.46 9.04 0.60
N GLU A 179 -3.30 8.42 0.66
CA GLU A 179 -2.13 8.92 1.40
C GLU A 179 -0.88 8.61 0.58
N GLY A 180 0.00 9.59 0.42
CA GLY A 180 1.18 9.46 -0.42
C GLY A 180 0.81 9.10 -1.86
N SER A 181 1.66 8.36 -2.53
CA SER A 181 1.45 7.88 -3.90
C SER A 181 0.49 6.68 -4.00
N LEU A 182 -0.48 6.60 -3.10
CA LEU A 182 -1.59 5.64 -3.12
C LEU A 182 -2.91 6.42 -3.06
N ARG A 183 -3.45 6.79 -4.21
CA ARG A 183 -4.63 7.65 -4.32
C ARG A 183 -5.73 7.03 -5.16
N ALA A 184 -6.95 7.50 -4.95
CA ALA A 184 -8.10 7.11 -5.74
C ALA A 184 -9.03 8.31 -5.95
N LEU A 185 -9.71 8.32 -7.09
CA LEU A 185 -10.72 9.31 -7.44
C LEU A 185 -12.11 8.67 -7.23
N LYS A 186 -12.97 9.34 -6.47
CA LYS A 186 -14.34 8.88 -6.23
C LYS A 186 -15.25 9.41 -7.34
N LEU A 187 -15.85 8.50 -8.11
CA LEU A 187 -16.62 8.86 -9.30
C LEU A 187 -18.08 9.22 -9.02
N GLY A 188 -18.66 8.71 -7.92
CA GLY A 188 -20.09 8.82 -7.65
C GLY A 188 -20.99 7.90 -8.51
N ALA A 189 -20.42 7.24 -9.52
CA ALA A 189 -21.10 6.31 -10.41
C ALA A 189 -20.23 5.08 -10.71
N PRO A 190 -20.80 3.91 -10.99
CA PRO A 190 -20.05 2.65 -11.20
C PRO A 190 -19.44 2.53 -12.62
N ILE A 191 -18.81 3.58 -13.11
CA ILE A 191 -18.23 3.67 -14.47
C ILE A 191 -16.71 3.45 -14.51
N GLY A 192 -16.10 3.06 -13.40
CA GLY A 192 -14.64 2.88 -13.29
C GLY A 192 -14.06 1.88 -14.29
N GLY A 193 -14.76 0.78 -14.56
CA GLY A 193 -14.36 -0.20 -15.57
C GLY A 193 -14.33 0.40 -16.98
N LYS A 194 -15.40 1.09 -17.37
CA LYS A 194 -15.46 1.81 -18.68
C LYS A 194 -14.35 2.82 -18.84
N ILE A 195 -14.03 3.58 -17.77
CA ILE A 195 -12.92 4.53 -17.80
C ILE A 195 -11.57 3.85 -17.97
N VAL A 196 -11.34 2.69 -17.34
CA VAL A 196 -10.11 1.91 -17.48
C VAL A 196 -9.92 1.45 -18.93
N GLU A 197 -10.97 0.95 -19.59
CA GLU A 197 -10.95 0.55 -21.00
C GLU A 197 -10.64 1.72 -21.92
N ILE A 198 -11.37 2.84 -21.79
CA ILE A 198 -11.13 4.05 -22.57
C ILE A 198 -9.73 4.57 -22.35
N ALA A 199 -9.26 4.66 -21.10
CA ALA A 199 -7.92 5.16 -20.80
C ALA A 199 -6.81 4.31 -21.44
N ARG A 200 -6.97 2.99 -21.48
CA ARG A 200 -6.03 2.08 -22.11
C ARG A 200 -5.93 2.31 -23.63
N ASP A 201 -7.05 2.57 -24.27
CA ASP A 201 -7.19 2.64 -25.72
C ASP A 201 -7.05 4.09 -26.28
N LEU A 202 -6.66 5.07 -25.45
CA LEU A 202 -6.38 6.44 -25.88
C LEU A 202 -5.19 6.53 -26.83
N GLU A 203 -5.35 7.31 -27.88
CA GLU A 203 -4.27 7.63 -28.81
C GLU A 203 -3.66 9.04 -28.50
N PRO A 204 -2.36 9.25 -28.76
CA PRO A 204 -1.34 8.32 -29.26
C PRO A 204 -0.74 7.43 -28.16
N GLN A 205 -1.07 7.65 -26.91
CA GLN A 205 -0.58 6.89 -25.74
C GLN A 205 -1.73 6.55 -24.79
N GLY A 206 -1.94 5.26 -24.56
CA GLY A 206 -2.87 4.77 -23.57
C GLY A 206 -2.36 4.98 -22.14
N LEU A 207 -3.28 4.95 -21.18
CA LEU A 207 -2.99 5.02 -19.77
C LEU A 207 -3.44 3.74 -19.07
N LEU A 208 -2.50 3.03 -18.45
CA LEU A 208 -2.80 1.87 -17.64
C LEU A 208 -3.32 2.31 -16.26
N LEU A 209 -4.59 2.05 -16.03
CA LEU A 209 -5.27 2.28 -14.76
C LEU A 209 -5.85 0.98 -14.23
N ASN A 210 -6.19 0.95 -12.95
CA ASN A 210 -7.09 -0.05 -12.42
C ASN A 210 -8.20 0.59 -11.58
N SER A 211 -9.35 -0.07 -11.52
CA SER A 211 -10.46 0.34 -10.67
C SER A 211 -10.85 -0.87 -9.82
N PRO A 212 -10.28 -0.99 -8.61
CA PRO A 212 -10.55 -2.13 -7.71
C PRO A 212 -12.01 -2.17 -7.24
N ARG A 213 -12.71 -1.05 -7.38
CA ARG A 213 -14.17 -0.94 -7.19
C ARG A 213 -14.79 -0.25 -8.40
N PRO A 214 -16.07 -0.49 -8.68
CA PRO A 214 -16.73 0.08 -9.85
C PRO A 214 -16.69 1.62 -9.92
N ASP A 215 -16.59 2.28 -8.78
CA ASP A 215 -16.64 3.74 -8.61
C ASP A 215 -15.30 4.38 -8.22
N LEU A 216 -14.20 3.58 -8.20
CA LEU A 216 -12.97 3.99 -7.54
C LEU A 216 -11.70 3.64 -8.32
N PRO A 217 -11.41 4.32 -9.43
CA PRO A 217 -10.11 4.21 -10.09
C PRO A 217 -8.98 4.66 -9.19
N ARG A 218 -7.90 3.88 -9.20
CA ARG A 218 -6.75 4.00 -8.31
C ARG A 218 -5.50 4.44 -9.07
N PHE A 219 -4.72 5.28 -8.41
CA PHE A 219 -3.45 5.85 -8.90
C PHE A 219 -2.32 5.40 -7.98
N MET A 220 -1.39 4.65 -8.54
CA MET A 220 -0.20 4.15 -7.85
C MET A 220 1.02 4.28 -8.77
N PRO A 221 1.47 5.50 -9.05
CA PRO A 221 2.63 5.72 -9.91
C PRO A 221 3.91 5.15 -9.27
N ALA A 222 4.97 5.04 -10.05
CA ALA A 222 6.30 4.79 -9.51
C ALA A 222 6.68 5.89 -8.50
N LEU A 223 7.44 5.54 -7.45
CA LEU A 223 7.83 6.53 -6.43
C LEU A 223 8.75 7.62 -6.97
N ASN A 224 9.47 7.34 -8.05
CA ASN A 224 10.33 8.27 -8.76
C ASN A 224 9.63 8.98 -9.93
N VAL A 225 8.30 8.88 -10.06
CA VAL A 225 7.51 9.59 -11.08
C VAL A 225 7.88 11.08 -11.13
N ILE A 226 7.93 11.67 -12.31
CA ILE A 226 8.17 13.10 -12.50
C ILE A 226 6.86 13.86 -12.75
N ARG A 227 6.89 15.19 -12.58
CA ARG A 227 5.68 16.03 -12.74
C ARG A 227 5.09 15.94 -14.14
N ASP A 228 5.92 15.92 -15.18
CA ASP A 228 5.46 15.80 -16.56
C ASP A 228 4.67 14.51 -16.82
N GLU A 229 5.08 13.39 -16.19
CA GLU A 229 4.35 12.13 -16.26
C GLU A 229 3.01 12.20 -15.52
N ILE A 230 2.97 12.92 -14.40
CA ILE A 230 1.73 13.18 -13.66
C ILE A 230 0.78 14.03 -14.52
N ASP A 231 1.28 15.07 -15.20
CA ASP A 231 0.48 15.92 -16.08
C ASP A 231 -0.08 15.15 -17.27
N GLN A 232 0.73 14.32 -17.92
CA GLN A 232 0.27 13.41 -18.98
C GLN A 232 -0.82 12.46 -18.51
N MET A 233 -0.66 11.88 -17.31
CA MET A 233 -1.66 11.02 -16.70
C MET A 233 -2.96 11.78 -16.42
N LEU A 234 -2.90 13.00 -15.86
CA LEU A 234 -4.07 13.84 -15.57
C LEU A 234 -4.80 14.25 -16.86
N GLU A 235 -4.07 14.57 -17.93
CA GLU A 235 -4.63 14.89 -19.23
C GLU A 235 -5.34 13.67 -19.86
N SER A 236 -4.68 12.51 -19.90
CA SER A 236 -5.26 11.27 -20.41
C SER A 236 -6.50 10.88 -19.60
N ARG A 237 -6.47 11.07 -18.29
CA ARG A 237 -7.61 10.83 -17.40
C ARG A 237 -8.77 11.78 -17.69
N SER A 238 -8.49 13.07 -17.96
CA SER A 238 -9.48 14.06 -18.35
C SER A 238 -10.20 13.64 -19.65
N LYS A 239 -9.44 13.17 -20.66
CA LYS A 239 -9.99 12.64 -21.91
C LYS A 239 -10.87 11.40 -21.66
N ALA A 240 -10.42 10.46 -20.85
CA ALA A 240 -11.18 9.25 -20.54
C ALA A 240 -12.49 9.54 -19.79
N LEU A 241 -12.51 10.52 -18.88
CA LEU A 241 -13.73 10.97 -18.20
C LEU A 241 -14.75 11.60 -19.17
N LEU A 242 -14.27 12.45 -20.09
CA LEU A 242 -15.13 13.04 -21.13
C LEU A 242 -15.80 12.00 -22.02
N CYS A 243 -15.09 10.94 -22.38
CA CYS A 243 -15.63 9.88 -23.24
C CYS A 243 -16.51 8.87 -22.48
N ALA A 244 -16.45 8.86 -21.14
CA ALA A 244 -17.21 7.93 -20.30
C ALA A 244 -18.56 8.50 -19.82
N SER A 245 -18.66 9.85 -19.77
CA SER A 245 -19.91 10.58 -19.46
C SER A 245 -20.78 10.66 -20.71
#